data_6d340546cf9bb6ab83426a252e1d6d41
#
_entry.id   6d340546cf9bb6ab83426a252e1d6d41
#
_cell.length_a   1.000
_cell.length_b   1.000
_cell.length_c   1.000
_cell.angle_alpha   90.00
_cell.angle_beta   90.00
_cell.angle_gamma   90.00
#
_symmetry.space_group_name_H-M   'P 1'
#
loop_
_entity.id
_entity.type
_entity.pdbx_description
1 polymer ?
#
loop_
_entity_poly.entity_id
_entity_poly.type
_entity_poly.pdbx_seq_one_letter_code
_entity_poly.pdbx_strand_id
1 'polypeptide(L)'
;HTANMGLIVLRTLLIFITLLAVMRLMGKRQIGQMQPFELVITLLIAELACIPMADTSIPLLYGAISILTIFLLHQIMLIVDLKLKPLKAVIGGKPAVVINKNGIDITQLKKNNLDISDLIESLRGAGYFSFDDVDYALYEANGNFSALPKTTEKEQNVSPSVPLVILEEGKYNKDNLEKTHLEESFFDGILRNQNI
;
A
#
# COMPACT_ATOMS: atom_id res chain seq x y z
N HIS A 1 20.94 42.58 2.83
CA HIS A 1 20.10 41.73 1.94
C HIS A 1 20.85 40.46 1.47
N THR A 2 22.13 40.56 1.09
CA THR A 2 22.91 39.42 0.59
C THR A 2 23.20 38.36 1.64
N ALA A 3 23.43 38.72 2.93
CA ALA A 3 23.65 37.80 4.01
C ALA A 3 22.39 36.92 4.29
N ASN A 4 21.20 37.48 4.17
CA ASN A 4 19.95 36.73 4.33
C ASN A 4 19.71 35.75 3.18
N MET A 5 20.09 36.09 1.95
CA MET A 5 19.99 35.18 0.79
C MET A 5 20.89 33.95 0.96
N GLY A 6 22.15 34.15 1.38
CA GLY A 6 23.07 33.02 1.64
C GLY A 6 22.58 32.12 2.75
N LEU A 7 21.96 32.69 3.82
CA LEU A 7 21.37 31.91 4.90
C LEU A 7 20.18 31.07 4.43
N ILE A 8 19.33 31.61 3.57
CA ILE A 8 18.19 30.86 2.98
C ILE A 8 18.70 29.68 2.14
N VAL A 9 19.71 29.92 1.28
CA VAL A 9 20.30 28.84 0.47
C VAL A 9 20.86 27.73 1.37
N LEU A 10 21.62 28.07 2.40
CA LEU A 10 22.19 27.10 3.34
C LEU A 10 21.11 26.31 4.07
N ARG A 11 20.06 26.99 4.57
CA ARG A 11 18.91 26.34 5.23
C ARG A 11 18.20 25.37 4.29
N THR A 12 17.93 25.82 3.07
CA THR A 12 17.28 25.00 2.05
C THR A 12 18.10 23.73 1.76
N LEU A 13 19.42 23.87 1.62
CA LEU A 13 20.30 22.72 1.40
C LEU A 13 20.29 21.74 2.56
N LEU A 14 20.38 22.22 3.78
CA LEU A 14 20.36 21.38 4.98
C LEU A 14 19.03 20.62 5.14
N ILE A 15 17.90 21.32 4.93
CA ILE A 15 16.58 20.69 4.98
C ILE A 15 16.42 19.69 3.84
N PHE A 16 16.85 20.01 2.63
CA PHE A 16 16.81 19.08 1.49
C PHE A 16 17.56 17.77 1.79
N ILE A 17 18.78 17.86 2.36
CA ILE A 17 19.55 16.68 2.75
C ILE A 17 18.83 15.90 3.86
N THR A 18 18.24 16.60 4.85
CA THR A 18 17.46 15.98 5.92
C THR A 18 16.24 15.24 5.37
N LEU A 19 15.50 15.86 4.43
CA LEU A 19 14.36 15.23 3.76
C LEU A 19 14.77 14.00 2.96
N LEU A 20 15.87 14.08 2.20
CA LEU A 20 16.38 12.93 1.46
C LEU A 20 16.71 11.76 2.40
N ALA A 21 17.36 12.04 3.54
CA ALA A 21 17.69 11.03 4.54
C ALA A 21 16.43 10.40 5.13
N VAL A 22 15.46 11.22 5.55
CA VAL A 22 14.18 10.75 6.11
C VAL A 22 13.40 9.92 5.10
N MET A 23 13.24 10.41 3.85
CA MET A 23 12.53 9.68 2.80
C MET A 23 13.22 8.34 2.47
N ARG A 24 14.54 8.29 2.51
CA ARG A 24 15.32 7.07 2.32
C ARG A 24 15.08 6.05 3.43
N LEU A 25 14.97 6.52 4.67
CA LEU A 25 14.68 5.69 5.85
C LEU A 25 13.24 5.21 5.93
N MET A 26 12.30 5.96 5.33
CA MET A 26 10.88 5.59 5.29
C MET A 26 10.59 4.38 4.39
N GLY A 27 11.51 3.99 3.52
CA GLY A 27 11.40 2.77 2.71
C GLY A 27 11.51 2.99 1.21
N LYS A 28 11.40 1.88 0.45
CA LYS A 28 11.60 1.85 -1.01
C LYS A 28 10.30 1.90 -1.81
N ARG A 29 9.17 2.15 -1.18
CA ARG A 29 7.88 2.19 -1.89
C ARG A 29 7.82 3.40 -2.81
N GLN A 30 7.40 3.16 -4.05
CA GLN A 30 7.13 4.24 -5.00
C GLN A 30 5.88 5.01 -4.59
N ILE A 31 5.80 6.30 -4.94
CA ILE A 31 4.65 7.16 -4.60
C ILE A 31 3.31 6.54 -5.03
N GLY A 32 3.26 5.85 -6.19
CA GLY A 32 2.06 5.16 -6.67
C GLY A 32 1.69 3.87 -5.90
N GLN A 33 2.54 3.42 -4.98
CA GLN A 33 2.31 2.21 -4.15
C GLN A 33 2.19 2.53 -2.66
N MET A 34 2.17 3.83 -2.30
CA MET A 34 2.05 4.26 -0.91
C MET A 34 0.63 4.03 -0.40
N GLN A 35 0.54 3.62 0.86
CA GLN A 35 -0.74 3.59 1.56
C GLN A 35 -1.23 5.02 1.85
N PRO A 36 -2.54 5.27 2.01
CA PRO A 36 -3.08 6.60 2.25
C PRO A 36 -2.42 7.34 3.42
N PHE A 37 -2.13 6.65 4.52
CA PHE A 37 -1.48 7.25 5.68
C PHE A 37 -0.02 7.64 5.40
N GLU A 38 0.72 6.89 4.59
CA GLU A 38 2.09 7.23 4.18
C GLU A 38 2.12 8.51 3.35
N LEU A 39 1.10 8.70 2.49
CA LEU A 39 0.94 9.94 1.72
C LEU A 39 0.70 11.13 2.64
N VAL A 40 -0.21 11.01 3.62
CA VAL A 40 -0.48 12.08 4.59
C VAL A 40 0.79 12.45 5.36
N ILE A 41 1.55 11.48 5.82
CA ILE A 41 2.81 11.71 6.53
C ILE A 41 3.83 12.44 5.63
N THR A 42 3.95 12.02 4.37
CA THR A 42 4.86 12.66 3.41
C THR A 42 4.49 14.12 3.16
N LEU A 43 3.20 14.43 3.03
CA LEU A 43 2.71 15.80 2.87
C LEU A 43 2.99 16.65 4.11
N LEU A 44 2.76 16.10 5.32
CA LEU A 44 3.05 16.80 6.57
C LEU A 44 4.55 17.10 6.73
N ILE A 45 5.42 16.15 6.39
CA ILE A 45 6.87 16.35 6.43
C ILE A 45 7.28 17.47 5.47
N ALA A 46 6.72 17.48 4.25
CA ALA A 46 7.03 18.51 3.26
C ALA A 46 6.58 19.89 3.73
N GLU A 47 5.40 20.03 4.31
CA GLU A 47 4.89 21.30 4.83
C GLU A 47 5.72 21.79 6.01
N LEU A 48 6.02 20.93 6.99
CA LEU A 48 6.86 21.28 8.14
C LEU A 48 8.27 21.70 7.75
N ALA A 49 8.80 21.16 6.67
CA ALA A 49 10.10 21.54 6.11
C ALA A 49 10.07 22.95 5.49
N CYS A 50 8.98 23.34 4.83
CA CYS A 50 8.84 24.64 4.17
C CYS A 50 8.89 25.82 5.14
N ILE A 51 8.36 25.67 6.35
CA ILE A 51 8.26 26.75 7.34
C ILE A 51 9.65 27.34 7.71
N PRO A 52 10.62 26.56 8.20
CA PRO A 52 11.95 27.09 8.54
C PRO A 52 12.81 27.43 7.32
N MET A 53 12.42 26.96 6.12
CA MET A 53 13.07 27.38 4.87
C MET A 53 12.67 28.79 4.48
N ALA A 54 11.37 29.11 4.58
CA ALA A 54 10.82 30.40 4.16
C ALA A 54 11.07 31.52 5.18
N ASP A 55 10.97 31.21 6.45
CA ASP A 55 11.09 32.17 7.55
C ASP A 55 12.39 31.99 8.33
N THR A 56 13.32 32.93 8.17
CA THR A 56 14.61 32.93 8.86
C THR A 56 14.52 33.28 10.35
N SER A 57 13.40 33.80 10.83
CA SER A 57 13.16 34.06 12.25
C SER A 57 12.93 32.77 13.05
N ILE A 58 12.48 31.71 12.35
CA ILE A 58 12.25 30.41 12.96
C ILE A 58 13.57 29.61 13.01
N PRO A 59 13.99 29.15 14.19
CA PRO A 59 15.18 28.31 14.30
C PRO A 59 15.03 27.00 13.49
N LEU A 60 16.06 26.62 12.76
CA LEU A 60 16.08 25.39 11.94
C LEU A 60 15.80 24.12 12.75
N LEU A 61 16.19 24.12 14.05
CA LEU A 61 15.96 23.01 14.97
C LEU A 61 14.48 22.69 15.18
N TYR A 62 13.58 23.69 15.15
CA TYR A 62 12.14 23.41 15.29
C TYR A 62 11.61 22.60 14.11
N GLY A 63 12.03 22.92 12.90
CA GLY A 63 11.69 22.14 11.71
C GLY A 63 12.25 20.71 11.77
N ALA A 64 13.53 20.59 12.17
CA ALA A 64 14.17 19.28 12.30
C ALA A 64 13.47 18.39 13.34
N ILE A 65 13.13 18.94 14.51
CA ILE A 65 12.40 18.20 15.56
C ILE A 65 11.01 17.79 15.06
N SER A 66 10.29 18.68 14.39
CA SER A 66 8.97 18.39 13.84
C SER A 66 9.02 17.26 12.81
N ILE A 67 9.96 17.31 11.87
CA ILE A 67 10.18 16.26 10.85
C ILE A 67 10.54 14.93 11.55
N LEU A 68 11.44 14.95 12.52
CA LEU A 68 11.83 13.75 13.27
C LEU A 68 10.63 13.15 14.02
N THR A 69 9.78 13.98 14.63
CA THR A 69 8.59 13.53 15.33
C THR A 69 7.63 12.80 14.37
N ILE A 70 7.36 13.37 13.20
CA ILE A 70 6.50 12.72 12.19
C ILE A 70 7.15 11.44 11.65
N PHE A 71 8.46 11.44 11.44
CA PHE A 71 9.20 10.23 11.08
C PHE A 71 9.06 9.12 12.14
N LEU A 72 9.19 9.43 13.42
CA LEU A 72 9.00 8.46 14.50
C LEU A 72 7.56 7.95 14.56
N LEU A 73 6.56 8.82 14.35
CA LEU A 73 5.17 8.40 14.24
C LEU A 73 4.97 7.44 13.06
N HIS A 74 5.57 7.71 11.91
CA HIS A 74 5.55 6.78 10.78
C HIS A 74 6.12 5.42 11.15
N GLN A 75 7.28 5.37 11.82
CA GLN A 75 7.88 4.10 12.26
C GLN A 75 6.98 3.33 13.25
N ILE A 76 6.34 4.05 14.17
CA ILE A 76 5.37 3.45 15.10
C ILE A 76 4.17 2.89 14.31
N MET A 77 3.63 3.64 13.35
CA MET A 77 2.52 3.18 12.52
C MET A 77 2.87 1.92 11.71
N LEU A 78 4.09 1.83 11.17
CA LEU A 78 4.56 0.62 10.49
C LEU A 78 4.63 -0.57 11.44
N ILE A 79 5.11 -0.40 12.67
CA ILE A 79 5.15 -1.47 13.68
C ILE A 79 3.73 -1.91 14.06
N VAL A 80 2.82 -0.95 14.20
CA VAL A 80 1.40 -1.21 14.49
C VAL A 80 0.75 -1.98 13.32
N ASP A 81 1.03 -1.57 12.08
CA ASP A 81 0.52 -2.23 10.86
C ASP A 81 1.00 -3.69 10.76
N LEU A 82 2.25 -3.97 11.15
CA LEU A 82 2.80 -5.32 11.17
C LEU A 82 2.24 -6.18 12.31
N LYS A 83 2.08 -5.62 13.52
CA LYS A 83 1.74 -6.41 14.72
C LYS A 83 0.25 -6.52 14.99
N LEU A 84 -0.55 -5.51 14.62
CA LEU A 84 -1.97 -5.41 14.96
C LEU A 84 -2.85 -5.58 13.73
N LYS A 85 -3.13 -6.84 13.33
CA LYS A 85 -3.98 -7.18 12.17
C LYS A 85 -5.30 -6.40 12.07
N PRO A 86 -6.08 -6.17 13.16
CA PRO A 86 -7.33 -5.40 13.05
C PRO A 86 -7.10 -3.92 12.69
N LEU A 87 -6.03 -3.30 13.17
CA LEU A 87 -5.68 -1.93 12.83
C LEU A 87 -5.19 -1.79 11.39
N LYS A 88 -4.46 -2.77 10.88
CA LYS A 88 -4.03 -2.82 9.47
C LYS A 88 -5.21 -2.63 8.52
N ALA A 89 -6.33 -3.28 8.78
CA ALA A 89 -7.53 -3.18 7.95
C ALA A 89 -8.19 -1.79 8.00
N VAL A 90 -8.05 -1.08 9.12
CA VAL A 90 -8.62 0.27 9.32
C VAL A 90 -7.71 1.35 8.71
N ILE A 91 -6.40 1.23 8.93
CA ILE A 91 -5.41 2.25 8.52
C ILE A 91 -4.99 2.06 7.07
N GLY A 92 -4.65 0.82 6.69
CA GLY A 92 -4.14 0.47 5.36
C GLY A 92 -5.23 0.16 4.33
N GLY A 93 -6.46 -0.10 4.78
CA GLY A 93 -7.53 -0.58 3.91
C GLY A 93 -7.45 -2.09 3.61
N LYS A 94 -8.47 -2.59 2.91
CA LYS A 94 -8.54 -3.98 2.44
C LYS A 94 -8.68 -4.00 0.93
N PRO A 95 -8.08 -4.97 0.23
CA PRO A 95 -8.35 -5.17 -1.19
C PRO A 95 -9.84 -5.46 -1.41
N ALA A 96 -10.39 -4.91 -2.48
CA ALA A 96 -11.79 -5.10 -2.88
C ALA A 96 -11.86 -5.91 -4.17
N VAL A 97 -12.37 -7.15 -4.11
CA VAL A 97 -12.59 -7.99 -5.28
C VAL A 97 -13.84 -7.49 -5.99
N VAL A 98 -13.68 -6.97 -7.20
CA VAL A 98 -14.76 -6.35 -8.00
C VAL A 98 -15.22 -7.22 -9.16
N ILE A 99 -14.39 -8.18 -9.61
CA ILE A 99 -14.77 -9.26 -10.52
C ILE A 99 -14.37 -10.58 -9.89
N ASN A 100 -15.27 -11.54 -9.91
CA ASN A 100 -15.05 -12.90 -9.43
C ASN A 100 -15.71 -13.91 -10.40
N LYS A 101 -15.67 -15.20 -10.10
CA LYS A 101 -16.28 -16.27 -10.91
C LYS A 101 -17.77 -16.07 -11.19
N ASN A 102 -18.48 -15.29 -10.38
CA ASN A 102 -19.91 -15.00 -10.55
C ASN A 102 -20.16 -13.72 -11.37
N GLY A 103 -19.09 -13.06 -11.84
CA GLY A 103 -19.14 -11.81 -12.60
C GLY A 103 -18.77 -10.58 -11.77
N ILE A 104 -19.31 -9.43 -12.14
CA ILE A 104 -19.01 -8.13 -11.50
C ILE A 104 -19.77 -8.03 -10.18
N ASP A 105 -19.05 -7.70 -9.11
CA ASP A 105 -19.62 -7.42 -7.80
C ASP A 105 -19.95 -5.93 -7.64
N ILE A 106 -21.17 -5.58 -8.00
CA ILE A 106 -21.69 -4.20 -7.90
C ILE A 106 -21.69 -3.69 -6.44
N THR A 107 -21.88 -4.59 -5.47
CA THR A 107 -21.88 -4.22 -4.05
C THR A 107 -20.50 -3.76 -3.61
N GLN A 108 -19.46 -4.46 -4.04
CA GLN A 108 -18.08 -4.08 -3.75
C GLN A 108 -17.68 -2.78 -4.45
N LEU A 109 -18.10 -2.57 -5.70
CA LEU A 109 -17.86 -1.30 -6.40
C LEU A 109 -18.47 -0.13 -5.62
N LYS A 110 -19.77 -0.19 -5.29
CA LYS A 110 -20.46 0.87 -4.53
C LYS A 110 -19.84 1.12 -3.17
N LYS A 111 -19.43 0.07 -2.45
CA LYS A 111 -18.80 0.18 -1.13
C LYS A 111 -17.48 0.93 -1.18
N ASN A 112 -16.79 0.89 -2.33
CA ASN A 112 -15.53 1.57 -2.56
C ASN A 112 -15.70 2.90 -3.36
N ASN A 113 -16.94 3.40 -3.49
CA ASN A 113 -17.28 4.60 -4.25
C ASN A 113 -16.82 4.55 -5.72
N LEU A 114 -16.93 3.37 -6.32
CA LEU A 114 -16.59 3.12 -7.73
C LEU A 114 -17.86 2.77 -8.50
N ASP A 115 -17.86 3.11 -9.78
CA ASP A 115 -18.90 2.70 -10.72
C ASP A 115 -18.36 1.72 -11.78
N ILE A 116 -19.24 1.30 -12.70
CA ILE A 116 -18.88 0.40 -13.80
C ILE A 116 -17.94 1.08 -14.78
N SER A 117 -18.06 2.41 -14.95
CA SER A 117 -17.19 3.17 -15.86
C SER A 117 -15.76 3.19 -15.35
N ASP A 118 -15.56 3.38 -14.04
CA ASP A 118 -14.26 3.29 -13.37
C ASP A 118 -13.62 1.90 -13.55
N LEU A 119 -14.45 0.85 -13.43
CA LEU A 119 -13.99 -0.53 -13.63
C LEU A 119 -13.55 -0.77 -15.07
N ILE A 120 -14.33 -0.29 -16.05
CA ILE A 120 -14.00 -0.40 -17.48
C ILE A 120 -12.69 0.34 -17.81
N GLU A 121 -12.51 1.54 -17.26
CA GLU A 121 -11.29 2.32 -17.43
C GLU A 121 -10.08 1.59 -16.85
N SER A 122 -10.22 1.04 -15.64
CA SER A 122 -9.16 0.27 -14.98
C SER A 122 -8.80 -1.01 -15.73
N LEU A 123 -9.79 -1.72 -16.26
CA LEU A 123 -9.58 -2.91 -17.12
C LEU A 123 -8.80 -2.55 -18.37
N ARG A 124 -9.20 -1.48 -19.07
CA ARG A 124 -8.47 -1.02 -20.26
C ARG A 124 -7.05 -0.59 -19.93
N GLY A 125 -6.85 0.08 -18.79
CA GLY A 125 -5.52 0.43 -18.29
C GLY A 125 -4.64 -0.79 -18.01
N ALA A 126 -5.24 -1.91 -17.61
CA ALA A 126 -4.57 -3.19 -17.42
C ALA A 126 -4.42 -4.03 -18.71
N GLY A 127 -4.92 -3.54 -19.86
CA GLY A 127 -4.82 -4.20 -21.16
C GLY A 127 -5.97 -5.16 -21.50
N TYR A 128 -7.05 -5.16 -20.71
CA TYR A 128 -8.23 -5.99 -20.94
C TYR A 128 -9.37 -5.14 -21.53
N PHE A 129 -9.93 -5.55 -22.64
CA PHE A 129 -11.01 -4.83 -23.35
C PHE A 129 -12.37 -5.50 -23.21
N SER A 130 -12.43 -6.71 -22.62
CA SER A 130 -13.66 -7.42 -22.30
C SER A 130 -13.63 -7.92 -20.85
N PHE A 131 -14.80 -7.91 -20.20
CA PHE A 131 -14.99 -8.57 -18.91
C PHE A 131 -14.80 -10.09 -18.99
N ASP A 132 -15.05 -10.66 -20.17
CA ASP A 132 -14.92 -12.09 -20.42
C ASP A 132 -13.47 -12.57 -20.45
N ASP A 133 -12.51 -11.65 -20.58
CA ASP A 133 -11.07 -11.96 -20.59
C ASP A 133 -10.48 -12.11 -19.20
N VAL A 134 -11.27 -11.83 -18.14
CA VAL A 134 -10.79 -11.73 -16.76
C VAL A 134 -11.58 -12.65 -15.85
N ASP A 135 -10.89 -13.51 -15.09
CA ASP A 135 -11.49 -14.36 -14.06
C ASP A 135 -11.68 -13.63 -12.73
N TYR A 136 -10.70 -12.80 -12.37
CA TYR A 136 -10.71 -12.00 -11.15
C TYR A 136 -10.14 -10.62 -11.39
N ALA A 137 -10.75 -9.61 -10.78
CA ALA A 137 -10.17 -8.28 -10.69
C ALA A 137 -10.39 -7.71 -9.30
N LEU A 138 -9.41 -6.97 -8.82
CA LEU A 138 -9.44 -6.37 -7.49
C LEU A 138 -8.76 -5.00 -7.50
N TYR A 139 -9.27 -4.12 -6.65
CA TYR A 139 -8.57 -2.91 -6.26
C TYR A 139 -7.81 -3.18 -4.97
N GLU A 140 -6.51 -2.93 -5.00
CA GLU A 140 -5.65 -3.00 -3.83
C GLU A 140 -5.97 -1.87 -2.84
N ALA A 141 -5.51 -2.00 -1.59
CA ALA A 141 -5.73 -1.00 -0.55
C ALA A 141 -5.19 0.40 -0.92
N ASN A 142 -4.16 0.46 -1.76
CA ASN A 142 -3.58 1.71 -2.28
C ASN A 142 -4.28 2.25 -3.54
N GLY A 143 -5.38 1.61 -3.98
CA GLY A 143 -6.13 1.99 -5.17
C GLY A 143 -5.60 1.40 -6.49
N ASN A 144 -4.51 0.65 -6.47
CA ASN A 144 -4.02 -0.02 -7.68
C ASN A 144 -4.99 -1.11 -8.12
N PHE A 145 -5.19 -1.23 -9.43
CA PHE A 145 -6.02 -2.26 -10.02
C PHE A 145 -5.17 -3.45 -10.46
N SER A 146 -5.61 -4.65 -10.10
CA SER A 146 -5.00 -5.91 -10.50
C SER A 146 -6.05 -6.82 -11.13
N ALA A 147 -5.74 -7.44 -12.26
CA ALA A 147 -6.64 -8.37 -12.96
C ALA A 147 -5.91 -9.67 -13.27
N LEU A 148 -6.63 -10.79 -13.09
CA LEU A 148 -6.17 -12.13 -13.45
C LEU A 148 -6.87 -12.54 -14.74
N PRO A 149 -6.13 -12.83 -15.83
CA PRO A 149 -6.71 -13.26 -17.07
C PRO A 149 -7.43 -14.60 -16.94
N LYS A 150 -8.44 -14.80 -17.77
CA LYS A 150 -9.12 -16.08 -17.92
C LYS A 150 -8.17 -17.10 -18.56
N THR A 151 -8.01 -18.22 -17.90
CA THR A 151 -7.14 -19.29 -18.40
C THR A 151 -7.80 -19.98 -19.60
N THR A 152 -7.10 -20.02 -20.73
CA THR A 152 -7.55 -20.78 -21.91
C THR A 152 -7.41 -22.28 -21.66
N GLU A 153 -8.26 -23.10 -22.29
CA GLU A 153 -8.41 -24.55 -22.07
C GLU A 153 -7.13 -25.42 -22.12
N LYS A 154 -6.01 -24.86 -22.56
CA LYS A 154 -4.71 -25.57 -22.58
C LYS A 154 -3.94 -25.58 -21.25
N GLU A 155 -4.33 -24.77 -20.28
CA GLU A 155 -3.70 -24.67 -18.96
C GLU A 155 -4.60 -25.20 -17.81
N GLN A 156 -5.60 -26.01 -18.13
CA GLN A 156 -6.69 -26.43 -17.23
C GLN A 156 -6.30 -27.34 -16.06
N ASN A 157 -5.03 -27.57 -15.80
CA ASN A 157 -4.62 -28.32 -14.61
C ASN A 157 -4.42 -27.46 -13.35
N VAL A 158 -4.56 -26.15 -13.44
CA VAL A 158 -4.51 -25.23 -12.27
C VAL A 158 -5.73 -24.32 -12.34
N SER A 159 -6.68 -24.51 -11.43
CA SER A 159 -7.80 -23.58 -11.30
C SER A 159 -7.25 -22.19 -11.00
N PRO A 160 -7.53 -21.17 -11.84
CA PRO A 160 -7.08 -19.81 -11.55
C PRO A 160 -7.73 -19.35 -10.24
N SER A 161 -6.91 -19.03 -9.26
CA SER A 161 -7.38 -18.56 -7.96
C SER A 161 -6.55 -17.36 -7.54
N VAL A 162 -7.20 -16.41 -6.91
CA VAL A 162 -6.49 -15.30 -6.26
C VAL A 162 -5.60 -15.88 -5.17
N PRO A 163 -4.28 -15.61 -5.15
CA PRO A 163 -3.42 -16.10 -4.09
C PRO A 163 -3.88 -15.56 -2.73
N LEU A 164 -4.08 -16.47 -1.80
CA LEU A 164 -4.49 -16.16 -0.44
C LEU A 164 -3.30 -16.37 0.50
N VAL A 165 -3.06 -15.43 1.39
CA VAL A 165 -2.07 -15.59 2.45
C VAL A 165 -2.65 -16.53 3.50
N ILE A 166 -2.19 -17.78 3.54
CA ILE A 166 -2.63 -18.78 4.49
C ILE A 166 -1.80 -18.75 5.78
N LEU A 167 -0.49 -18.55 5.64
CA LEU A 167 0.45 -18.49 6.75
C LEU A 167 1.26 -17.18 6.65
N GLU A 168 1.30 -16.42 7.74
CA GLU A 168 2.08 -15.18 7.86
C GLU A 168 2.77 -15.15 9.23
N GLU A 169 4.09 -15.03 9.25
CA GLU A 169 4.91 -15.01 10.47
C GLU A 169 4.62 -16.19 11.43
N GLY A 170 4.45 -17.40 10.88
CA GLY A 170 4.16 -18.60 11.65
C GLY A 170 2.74 -18.70 12.22
N LYS A 171 1.80 -17.83 11.77
CA LYS A 171 0.40 -17.86 12.20
C LYS A 171 -0.52 -18.06 11.00
N TYR A 172 -1.47 -18.99 11.15
CA TYR A 172 -2.50 -19.22 10.14
C TYR A 172 -3.54 -18.12 10.11
N ASN A 173 -3.87 -17.67 8.90
CA ASN A 173 -4.99 -16.76 8.66
C ASN A 173 -6.28 -17.57 8.54
N LYS A 174 -7.05 -17.64 9.64
CA LYS A 174 -8.26 -18.47 9.73
C LYS A 174 -9.32 -18.10 8.69
N ASP A 175 -9.54 -16.83 8.42
CA ASP A 175 -10.51 -16.35 7.42
C ASP A 175 -10.16 -16.82 5.99
N ASN A 176 -8.87 -16.87 5.67
CA ASN A 176 -8.41 -17.35 4.38
C ASN A 176 -8.33 -18.87 4.34
N LEU A 177 -8.04 -19.51 5.45
CA LEU A 177 -8.03 -20.98 5.56
C LEU A 177 -9.44 -21.56 5.32
N GLU A 178 -10.47 -20.98 5.91
CA GLU A 178 -11.87 -21.36 5.67
C GLU A 178 -12.26 -21.30 4.19
N LYS A 179 -11.76 -20.28 3.46
CA LYS A 179 -12.02 -20.14 2.01
C LYS A 179 -11.38 -21.24 1.16
N THR A 180 -10.32 -21.87 1.64
CA THR A 180 -9.65 -22.97 0.92
C THR A 180 -10.32 -24.31 1.15
N HIS A 181 -11.18 -24.44 2.16
CA HIS A 181 -11.76 -25.72 2.63
C HIS A 181 -10.69 -26.78 2.98
N LEU A 182 -9.46 -26.35 3.31
CA LEU A 182 -8.35 -27.20 3.71
C LEU A 182 -7.99 -26.94 5.18
N GLU A 183 -7.51 -28.00 5.85
CA GLU A 183 -7.09 -27.92 7.24
C GLU A 183 -5.63 -27.45 7.38
N GLU A 184 -5.28 -26.91 8.54
CA GLU A 184 -3.91 -26.50 8.89
C GLU A 184 -2.90 -27.65 8.70
N SER A 185 -3.30 -28.89 9.02
CA SER A 185 -2.51 -30.11 8.88
C SER A 185 -2.00 -30.35 7.44
N PHE A 186 -2.76 -29.95 6.44
CA PHE A 186 -2.36 -30.06 5.04
C PHE A 186 -1.17 -29.13 4.74
N PHE A 187 -1.20 -27.91 5.23
CA PHE A 187 -0.13 -26.93 5.03
C PHE A 187 1.10 -27.25 5.86
N ASP A 188 0.93 -27.76 7.09
CA ASP A 188 2.03 -28.27 7.93
C ASP A 188 2.81 -29.39 7.24
N GLY A 189 2.11 -30.26 6.52
CA GLY A 189 2.73 -31.32 5.71
C GLY A 189 3.62 -30.77 4.60
N ILE A 190 3.17 -29.70 3.91
CA ILE A 190 3.94 -29.04 2.84
C ILE A 190 5.17 -28.34 3.41
N LEU A 191 5.02 -27.63 4.53
CA LEU A 191 6.12 -26.89 5.18
C LEU A 191 7.23 -27.83 5.64
N ARG A 192 6.87 -28.96 6.28
CA ARG A 192 7.85 -29.99 6.69
C ARG A 192 8.63 -30.57 5.52
N ASN A 193 7.98 -30.79 4.37
CA ASN A 193 8.64 -31.30 3.17
C ASN A 193 9.62 -30.29 2.55
N GLN A 194 9.46 -29.01 2.82
CA GLN A 194 10.32 -27.94 2.31
C GLN A 194 11.37 -27.48 3.33
N ASN A 195 11.47 -28.13 4.51
CA ASN A 195 12.37 -27.76 5.61
C ASN A 195 12.19 -26.30 6.10
N ILE A 196 10.96 -25.80 6.10
CA ILE A 196 10.58 -24.48 6.60
C ILE A 196 9.82 -24.63 7.92
#